data_d4727f605c4a4c89c6e59fa1caf019f0
#
_entry.id   d4727f605c4a4c89c6e59fa1caf019f0
#
_cell.length_a   1.000
_cell.length_b   1.000
_cell.length_c   1.000
_cell.angle_alpha   90.00
_cell.angle_beta   90.00
_cell.angle_gamma   90.00
#
_symmetry.space_group_name_H-M   'P 1'
#
loop_
_entity.id
_entity.type
_entity.pdbx_description
1 polymer ?
#
loop_
_entity_poly.entity_id
_entity_poly.type
_entity_poly.pdbx_seq_one_letter_code
_entity_poly.pdbx_strand_id
1 'polypeptide(L)'
;DGSKSNDHTALVGCCMEDGHIFKIGHWKPEKPLGVVNVAAVDAGVRKAFDTYNVVAFWADVREWESFTRTAWPEDFGDRLIVPAVRGGMSASPIAWDMRSHSYQFAEAAETAFTEIQQQTFTHDGDSALGEHVSNCRVNEFKGRWSVKKESPKSSKKIDLAVCMIGARMLYRHVKNSKEWADLTAPRGEWKVFM
;
A
#
# COMPACT_ATOMS: atom_id res chain seq x y z
N ASP A 1 3.71 3.59 2.30
CA ASP A 1 3.77 4.65 3.33
C ASP A 1 5.21 5.01 3.61
N GLY A 2 5.49 6.28 3.91
CA GLY A 2 6.86 6.63 4.19
C GLY A 2 7.12 8.07 4.60
N SER A 3 8.20 8.23 5.36
CA SER A 3 8.79 9.50 5.73
C SER A 3 10.22 9.59 5.22
N LYS A 4 10.65 10.77 4.82
CA LYS A 4 12.06 11.00 4.43
C LYS A 4 12.97 11.24 5.63
N SER A 5 12.41 11.52 6.81
CA SER A 5 13.17 11.87 8.02
C SER A 5 12.53 11.33 9.29
N ASN A 6 13.37 10.86 10.22
CA ASN A 6 12.99 10.42 11.56
C ASN A 6 11.99 9.27 11.67
N ASP A 7 11.47 8.77 10.55
CA ASP A 7 10.55 7.65 10.48
C ASP A 7 10.96 6.68 9.37
N HIS A 8 10.34 5.51 9.33
CA HIS A 8 10.64 4.51 8.33
C HIS A 8 9.84 4.73 7.05
N THR A 9 10.34 4.23 5.93
CA THR A 9 9.58 4.06 4.69
C THR A 9 9.41 2.58 4.44
N ALA A 10 8.22 2.18 4.02
CA ALA A 10 7.86 0.79 3.83
C ALA A 10 7.11 0.57 2.52
N LEU A 11 7.31 -0.58 1.91
CA LEU A 11 6.63 -1.07 0.73
C LEU A 11 6.18 -2.52 0.97
N VAL A 12 4.89 -2.77 0.86
CA VAL A 12 4.26 -4.08 1.10
C VAL A 12 3.45 -4.46 -0.14
N GLY A 13 3.58 -5.70 -0.56
CA GLY A 13 2.78 -6.30 -1.61
C GLY A 13 1.64 -7.13 -1.07
N CYS A 14 0.58 -7.26 -1.88
CA CYS A 14 -0.52 -8.18 -1.66
C CYS A 14 -0.80 -8.96 -2.95
N CYS A 15 -0.69 -10.28 -2.89
CA CYS A 15 -0.94 -11.14 -4.03
C CYS A 15 -2.43 -11.08 -4.42
N MET A 16 -2.71 -10.89 -5.71
CA MET A 16 -4.09 -10.80 -6.20
C MET A 16 -4.79 -12.15 -6.26
N GLU A 17 -4.08 -13.26 -6.21
CA GLU A 17 -4.66 -14.59 -6.26
C GLU A 17 -5.32 -14.96 -4.92
N ASP A 18 -4.58 -14.88 -3.83
CA ASP A 18 -4.96 -15.38 -2.51
C ASP A 18 -4.96 -14.31 -1.39
N GLY A 19 -4.52 -13.09 -1.69
CA GLY A 19 -4.41 -12.02 -0.71
C GLY A 19 -3.21 -12.14 0.23
N HIS A 20 -2.21 -13.00 -0.11
CA HIS A 20 -0.97 -13.13 0.65
C HIS A 20 -0.21 -11.81 0.75
N ILE A 21 0.20 -11.46 1.97
CA ILE A 21 0.96 -10.23 2.26
C ILE A 21 2.44 -10.55 2.34
N PHE A 22 3.27 -9.71 1.70
CA PHE A 22 4.72 -9.85 1.76
C PHE A 22 5.43 -8.51 1.76
N LYS A 23 6.54 -8.44 2.47
CA LYS A 23 7.39 -7.25 2.52
C LYS A 23 8.22 -7.15 1.24
N ILE A 24 8.10 -6.03 0.52
CA ILE A 24 8.96 -5.71 -0.62
C ILE A 24 10.16 -4.88 -0.20
N GLY A 25 9.95 -3.87 0.67
CA GLY A 25 11.01 -2.99 1.13
C GLY A 25 10.73 -2.36 2.49
N HIS A 26 11.81 -2.08 3.22
CA HIS A 26 11.78 -1.40 4.50
C HIS A 26 13.06 -0.60 4.68
N TRP A 27 12.96 0.72 4.64
CA TRP A 27 14.09 1.64 4.70
C TRP A 27 14.02 2.47 5.98
N LYS A 28 15.12 2.44 6.72
CA LYS A 28 15.28 3.17 7.97
C LYS A 28 16.09 4.44 7.74
N PRO A 29 15.86 5.50 8.52
CA PRO A 29 16.73 6.68 8.47
C PRO A 29 18.19 6.31 8.78
N GLU A 30 19.10 6.79 7.93
CA GLU A 30 20.53 6.53 8.04
C GLU A 30 21.22 7.59 8.93
N LYS A 31 22.15 7.16 9.75
CA LYS A 31 22.99 8.06 10.56
C LYS A 31 24.10 8.67 9.68
N PRO A 32 24.58 9.90 9.96
CA PRO A 32 24.20 10.78 11.09
C PRO A 32 22.98 11.66 10.82
N LEU A 33 22.48 11.76 9.57
CA LEU A 33 21.49 12.76 9.16
C LEU A 33 20.05 12.41 9.55
N GLY A 34 19.78 11.15 9.91
CA GLY A 34 18.43 10.72 10.24
C GLY A 34 17.45 10.78 9.06
N VAL A 35 17.95 10.64 7.82
CA VAL A 35 17.15 10.65 6.60
C VAL A 35 17.14 9.29 5.92
N VAL A 36 16.02 8.98 5.27
CA VAL A 36 15.88 7.76 4.47
C VAL A 36 16.58 7.97 3.12
N ASN A 37 17.28 6.96 2.65
CA ASN A 37 17.90 6.97 1.33
C ASN A 37 16.83 6.93 0.23
N VAL A 38 16.50 8.09 -0.31
CA VAL A 38 15.44 8.28 -1.31
C VAL A 38 15.72 7.48 -2.59
N ALA A 39 16.98 7.43 -3.03
CA ALA A 39 17.35 6.66 -4.22
C ALA A 39 17.17 5.15 -4.01
N ALA A 40 17.45 4.65 -2.81
CA ALA A 40 17.22 3.25 -2.48
C ALA A 40 15.73 2.89 -2.45
N VAL A 41 14.87 3.80 -2.00
CA VAL A 41 13.41 3.61 -2.04
C VAL A 41 12.92 3.59 -3.49
N ASP A 42 13.31 4.56 -4.31
CA ASP A 42 12.96 4.60 -5.73
C ASP A 42 13.41 3.34 -6.47
N ALA A 43 14.66 2.91 -6.26
CA ALA A 43 15.18 1.66 -6.82
C ALA A 43 14.36 0.44 -6.37
N GLY A 44 13.91 0.42 -5.09
CA GLY A 44 13.05 -0.64 -4.57
C GLY A 44 11.66 -0.68 -5.24
N VAL A 45 11.05 0.49 -5.48
CA VAL A 45 9.79 0.60 -6.22
C VAL A 45 9.98 0.11 -7.66
N ARG A 46 11.01 0.58 -8.38
CA ARG A 46 11.32 0.14 -9.75
C ARG A 46 11.51 -1.37 -9.82
N LYS A 47 12.32 -1.92 -8.91
CA LYS A 47 12.54 -3.37 -8.82
C LYS A 47 11.24 -4.15 -8.59
N ALA A 48 10.30 -3.62 -7.80
CA ALA A 48 9.00 -4.26 -7.62
C ALA A 48 8.22 -4.34 -8.94
N PHE A 49 8.22 -3.26 -9.73
CA PHE A 49 7.58 -3.24 -11.05
C PHE A 49 8.29 -4.13 -12.08
N ASP A 50 9.59 -4.35 -11.94
CA ASP A 50 10.37 -5.27 -12.80
C ASP A 50 10.15 -6.73 -12.40
N THR A 51 9.92 -6.99 -11.11
CA THR A 51 9.81 -8.35 -10.55
C THR A 51 8.39 -8.89 -10.64
N TYR A 52 7.38 -8.04 -10.42
CA TYR A 52 5.98 -8.42 -10.30
C TYR A 52 5.12 -7.79 -11.40
N ASN A 53 4.05 -8.46 -11.75
CA ASN A 53 2.99 -7.87 -12.56
C ASN A 53 2.10 -6.98 -11.66
N VAL A 54 2.55 -5.75 -11.40
CA VAL A 54 1.85 -4.80 -10.52
C VAL A 54 0.63 -4.26 -11.25
N VAL A 55 -0.56 -4.55 -10.74
CA VAL A 55 -1.84 -4.12 -11.32
C VAL A 55 -2.41 -2.88 -10.65
N ALA A 56 -2.00 -2.57 -9.43
CA ALA A 56 -2.35 -1.35 -8.70
C ALA A 56 -1.23 -0.98 -7.73
N PHE A 57 -0.98 0.31 -7.58
CA PHE A 57 0.03 0.83 -6.66
C PHE A 57 -0.43 2.19 -6.12
N TRP A 58 -0.69 2.27 -4.81
CA TRP A 58 -1.05 3.52 -4.15
C TRP A 58 0.04 3.90 -3.14
N ALA A 59 0.44 5.16 -3.17
CA ALA A 59 1.49 5.69 -2.32
C ALA A 59 1.07 7.01 -1.67
N ASP A 60 1.36 7.16 -0.36
CA ASP A 60 1.07 8.40 0.36
C ASP A 60 1.90 9.55 -0.20
N VAL A 61 1.25 10.69 -0.36
CA VAL A 61 1.80 11.88 -1.04
C VAL A 61 2.78 12.63 -0.16
N ARG A 62 2.57 12.64 1.15
CA ARG A 62 3.12 13.63 2.09
C ARG A 62 4.56 14.09 1.79
N GLU A 63 5.55 13.21 1.87
CA GLU A 63 6.96 13.57 1.64
C GLU A 63 7.48 13.07 0.27
N TRP A 64 6.63 12.34 -0.45
CA TRP A 64 6.97 11.67 -1.70
C TRP A 64 6.30 12.30 -2.93
N GLU A 65 5.82 13.54 -2.82
CA GLU A 65 4.97 14.20 -3.84
C GLU A 65 5.58 14.18 -5.25
N SER A 66 6.87 14.48 -5.39
CA SER A 66 7.57 14.46 -6.68
C SER A 66 7.59 13.07 -7.34
N PHE A 67 7.66 12.01 -6.54
CA PHE A 67 7.61 10.64 -7.05
C PHE A 67 6.17 10.20 -7.32
N THR A 68 5.27 10.39 -6.37
CA THR A 68 3.90 9.87 -6.44
C THR A 68 3.02 10.60 -7.45
N ARG A 69 3.32 11.89 -7.73
CA ARG A 69 2.55 12.70 -8.68
C ARG A 69 3.21 12.86 -10.05
N THR A 70 4.51 12.59 -10.17
CA THR A 70 5.25 12.82 -11.42
C THR A 70 6.03 11.58 -11.84
N ALA A 71 7.16 11.26 -11.21
CA ALA A 71 8.08 10.26 -11.72
C ALA A 71 7.47 8.86 -11.85
N TRP A 72 6.83 8.34 -10.78
CA TRP A 72 6.23 7.00 -10.84
C TRP A 72 4.98 6.92 -11.73
N PRO A 73 4.07 7.93 -11.78
CA PRO A 73 3.01 7.97 -12.78
C PRO A 73 3.49 7.97 -14.23
N GLU A 74 4.54 8.72 -14.56
CA GLU A 74 5.15 8.74 -15.90
C GLU A 74 5.72 7.37 -16.28
N ASP A 75 6.40 6.69 -15.34
CA ASP A 75 7.06 5.41 -15.61
C ASP A 75 6.10 4.21 -15.57
N PHE A 76 5.06 4.26 -14.73
CA PHE A 76 4.27 3.07 -14.39
C PHE A 76 2.76 3.25 -14.53
N GLY A 77 2.25 4.48 -14.70
CA GLY A 77 0.83 4.78 -14.66
C GLY A 77 0.00 3.94 -15.63
N ASP A 78 0.50 3.74 -16.85
CA ASP A 78 -0.18 2.98 -17.91
C ASP A 78 -0.28 1.46 -17.63
N ARG A 79 0.50 0.96 -16.69
CA ARG A 79 0.46 -0.45 -16.25
C ARG A 79 -0.62 -0.73 -15.23
N LEU A 80 -1.12 0.32 -14.58
CA LEU A 80 -2.05 0.21 -13.45
C LEU A 80 -3.49 0.20 -13.94
N ILE A 81 -4.25 -0.83 -13.57
CA ILE A 81 -5.66 -0.96 -13.98
C ILE A 81 -6.60 -0.18 -13.05
N VAL A 82 -6.19 0.07 -11.80
CA VAL A 82 -6.99 0.81 -10.82
C VAL A 82 -6.21 2.01 -10.31
N PRO A 83 -6.61 3.24 -10.69
CA PRO A 83 -5.95 4.46 -10.24
C PRO A 83 -6.25 4.75 -8.76
N ALA A 84 -5.33 5.46 -8.10
CA ALA A 84 -5.49 5.89 -6.72
C ALA A 84 -6.62 6.92 -6.56
N VAL A 85 -6.74 7.85 -7.49
CA VAL A 85 -7.81 8.85 -7.53
C VAL A 85 -8.37 8.95 -8.94
N ARG A 86 -9.69 8.74 -9.07
CA ARG A 86 -10.41 8.84 -10.35
C ARG A 86 -10.96 10.24 -10.55
N GLY A 87 -10.64 10.84 -11.67
CA GLY A 87 -11.25 12.09 -12.14
C GLY A 87 -10.93 13.33 -11.30
N GLY A 88 -11.29 14.51 -11.85
CA GLY A 88 -11.05 15.82 -11.23
C GLY A 88 -9.57 16.26 -11.27
N MET A 89 -9.31 17.40 -10.64
CA MET A 89 -7.97 18.02 -10.62
C MET A 89 -6.93 17.20 -9.82
N SER A 90 -7.38 16.30 -8.96
CA SER A 90 -6.51 15.44 -8.13
C SER A 90 -6.34 14.03 -8.71
N ALA A 91 -6.85 13.77 -9.93
CA ALA A 91 -6.72 12.46 -10.56
C ALA A 91 -5.25 12.01 -10.60
N SER A 92 -5.00 10.78 -10.17
CA SER A 92 -3.65 10.20 -10.16
C SER A 92 -3.72 8.68 -10.17
N PRO A 93 -2.89 8.00 -10.95
CA PRO A 93 -2.80 6.55 -10.88
C PRO A 93 -2.19 6.05 -9.58
N ILE A 94 -1.34 6.84 -8.90
CA ILE A 94 -0.51 6.39 -7.76
C ILE A 94 -0.72 7.23 -6.50
N ALA A 95 -0.85 8.56 -6.62
CA ALA A 95 -0.88 9.46 -5.47
C ALA A 95 -2.17 9.31 -4.66
N TRP A 96 -2.07 8.81 -3.43
CA TRP A 96 -3.18 8.63 -2.51
C TRP A 96 -2.88 9.35 -1.19
N ASP A 97 -3.42 10.56 -1.02
CA ASP A 97 -3.20 11.35 0.19
C ASP A 97 -4.00 10.77 1.37
N MET A 98 -3.31 10.12 2.30
CA MET A 98 -3.89 9.49 3.47
C MET A 98 -4.66 10.49 4.35
N ARG A 99 -4.28 11.77 4.35
CA ARG A 99 -4.95 12.82 5.16
C ARG A 99 -6.37 13.08 4.66
N SER A 100 -6.57 13.08 3.35
CA SER A 100 -7.89 13.26 2.75
C SER A 100 -8.73 11.96 2.77
N HIS A 101 -8.09 10.81 2.94
CA HIS A 101 -8.72 9.49 2.95
C HIS A 101 -8.66 8.79 4.33
N SER A 102 -8.49 9.57 5.39
CA SER A 102 -8.31 9.02 6.75
C SER A 102 -9.50 8.18 7.25
N TYR A 103 -10.72 8.46 6.78
CA TYR A 103 -11.89 7.67 7.11
C TYR A 103 -11.86 6.29 6.44
N GLN A 104 -11.53 6.24 5.15
CA GLN A 104 -11.36 4.98 4.41
C GLN A 104 -10.23 4.14 5.00
N PHE A 105 -9.13 4.78 5.43
CA PHE A 105 -8.05 4.08 6.10
C PHE A 105 -8.46 3.52 7.46
N ALA A 106 -9.27 4.24 8.24
CA ALA A 106 -9.81 3.73 9.50
C ALA A 106 -10.70 2.49 9.27
N GLU A 107 -11.60 2.54 8.29
CA GLU A 107 -12.40 1.39 7.88
C GLU A 107 -11.55 0.20 7.44
N ALA A 108 -10.48 0.47 6.68
CA ALA A 108 -9.53 -0.56 6.27
C ALA A 108 -8.77 -1.18 7.45
N ALA A 109 -8.45 -0.40 8.48
CA ALA A 109 -7.78 -0.88 9.69
C ALA A 109 -8.70 -1.81 10.51
N GLU A 110 -9.97 -1.45 10.70
CA GLU A 110 -10.97 -2.31 11.34
C GLU A 110 -11.16 -3.63 10.59
N THR A 111 -11.24 -3.55 9.26
CA THR A 111 -11.38 -4.74 8.42
C THR A 111 -10.13 -5.62 8.50
N ALA A 112 -8.94 -5.05 8.41
CA ALA A 112 -7.69 -5.81 8.50
C ALA A 112 -7.53 -6.48 9.86
N PHE A 113 -7.95 -5.83 10.96
CA PHE A 113 -7.97 -6.44 12.28
C PHE A 113 -8.89 -7.66 12.34
N THR A 114 -10.09 -7.55 11.78
CA THR A 114 -11.05 -8.66 11.68
C THR A 114 -10.47 -9.81 10.84
N GLU A 115 -9.85 -9.49 9.71
CA GLU A 115 -9.19 -10.46 8.83
C GLU A 115 -8.07 -11.22 9.55
N ILE A 116 -7.27 -10.52 10.38
CA ILE A 116 -6.21 -11.13 11.21
C ILE A 116 -6.83 -12.09 12.24
N GLN A 117 -7.87 -11.65 12.95
CA GLN A 117 -8.56 -12.49 13.95
C GLN A 117 -9.18 -13.76 13.33
N GLN A 118 -9.72 -13.64 12.13
CA GLN A 118 -10.32 -14.73 11.38
C GLN A 118 -9.34 -15.56 10.57
N GLN A 119 -8.05 -15.16 10.53
CA GLN A 119 -6.99 -15.83 9.75
C GLN A 119 -7.35 -15.98 8.26
N THR A 120 -7.96 -14.94 7.66
CA THR A 120 -8.45 -14.98 6.27
C THR A 120 -7.40 -14.64 5.22
N PHE A 121 -6.18 -14.33 5.61
CA PHE A 121 -5.03 -14.17 4.72
C PHE A 121 -3.74 -14.67 5.38
N THR A 122 -2.73 -14.87 4.58
CA THR A 122 -1.40 -15.30 5.01
C THR A 122 -0.36 -14.20 4.80
N HIS A 123 0.83 -14.36 5.40
CA HIS A 123 1.94 -13.44 5.20
C HIS A 123 3.28 -14.21 5.17
N ASP A 124 4.33 -13.56 4.68
CA ASP A 124 5.67 -14.10 4.47
C ASP A 124 6.46 -14.44 5.76
N GLY A 125 5.89 -14.19 6.94
CA GLY A 125 6.55 -14.41 8.22
C GLY A 125 7.65 -13.39 8.56
N ASP A 126 7.72 -12.26 7.86
CA ASP A 126 8.71 -11.23 8.12
C ASP A 126 8.61 -10.69 9.55
N SER A 127 9.72 -10.77 10.29
CA SER A 127 9.75 -10.39 11.71
C SER A 127 9.54 -8.89 11.93
N ALA A 128 10.01 -8.03 11.02
CA ALA A 128 9.81 -6.58 11.13
C ALA A 128 8.34 -6.20 10.87
N LEU A 129 7.65 -6.90 9.96
CA LEU A 129 6.21 -6.74 9.78
C LEU A 129 5.46 -7.11 11.05
N GLY A 130 5.75 -8.27 11.64
CA GLY A 130 5.17 -8.71 12.92
C GLY A 130 5.44 -7.74 14.07
N GLU A 131 6.65 -7.20 14.18
CA GLU A 131 7.00 -6.18 15.16
C GLU A 131 6.17 -4.90 14.96
N HIS A 132 6.07 -4.39 13.74
CA HIS A 132 5.31 -3.18 13.43
C HIS A 132 3.80 -3.35 13.70
N VAL A 133 3.23 -4.53 13.45
CA VAL A 133 1.85 -4.86 13.81
C VAL A 133 1.67 -4.83 15.33
N SER A 134 2.56 -5.46 16.08
CA SER A 134 2.52 -5.50 17.56
C SER A 134 2.69 -4.11 18.21
N ASN A 135 3.35 -3.19 17.53
CA ASN A 135 3.57 -1.82 17.98
C ASN A 135 2.34 -0.92 17.80
N CYS A 136 1.36 -1.34 17.01
CA CYS A 136 0.14 -0.55 16.78
C CYS A 136 -0.66 -0.35 18.07
N ARG A 137 -1.22 0.84 18.20
CA ARG A 137 -2.18 1.19 19.26
C ARG A 137 -3.47 1.69 18.60
N VAL A 138 -4.59 1.44 19.24
CA VAL A 138 -5.90 1.93 18.78
C VAL A 138 -5.93 3.45 18.84
N ASN A 139 -6.51 4.03 17.81
CA ASN A 139 -6.78 5.47 17.69
C ASN A 139 -8.24 5.66 17.27
N GLU A 140 -9.04 6.22 18.15
CA GLU A 140 -10.43 6.58 17.82
C GLU A 140 -10.47 7.71 16.79
N PHE A 141 -11.27 7.54 15.76
CA PHE A 141 -11.41 8.49 14.67
C PHE A 141 -12.85 8.50 14.13
N LYS A 142 -13.59 9.56 14.42
CA LYS A 142 -14.97 9.79 13.89
C LYS A 142 -15.90 8.59 14.02
N GLY A 143 -15.95 7.97 15.20
CA GLY A 143 -16.80 6.82 15.49
C GLY A 143 -16.27 5.47 14.96
N ARG A 144 -15.09 5.47 14.39
CA ARG A 144 -14.29 4.28 14.03
C ARG A 144 -13.01 4.25 14.83
N TRP A 145 -12.24 3.20 14.66
CA TRP A 145 -10.87 3.17 15.18
C TRP A 145 -9.87 2.89 14.05
N SER A 146 -8.68 3.39 14.24
CA SER A 146 -7.56 3.24 13.34
C SER A 146 -6.32 2.88 14.16
N VAL A 147 -5.16 2.87 13.53
CA VAL A 147 -3.89 2.59 14.19
C VAL A 147 -3.04 3.85 14.35
N LYS A 148 -2.33 3.93 15.48
CA LYS A 148 -1.32 4.96 15.73
C LYS A 148 -0.11 4.38 16.43
N LYS A 149 0.99 5.13 16.44
CA LYS A 149 2.14 4.87 17.32
C LYS A 149 1.76 5.12 18.78
N GLU A 150 2.46 4.48 19.70
CA GLU A 150 2.32 4.72 21.14
C GLU A 150 2.51 6.21 21.50
N SER A 151 3.47 6.88 20.84
CA SER A 151 3.64 8.32 20.87
C SER A 151 4.29 8.83 19.58
N PRO A 152 4.19 10.13 19.23
CA PRO A 152 4.80 10.66 18.00
C PRO A 152 6.32 10.44 17.90
N LYS A 153 7.02 10.42 19.05
CA LYS A 153 8.49 10.22 19.13
C LYS A 153 8.88 8.77 19.45
N SER A 154 7.93 7.84 19.47
CA SER A 154 8.20 6.44 19.79
C SER A 154 9.21 5.82 18.81
N SER A 155 10.15 5.06 19.35
CA SER A 155 11.03 4.21 18.55
C SER A 155 10.29 2.99 17.98
N LYS A 156 9.15 2.63 18.57
CA LYS A 156 8.27 1.55 18.11
C LYS A 156 7.54 2.00 16.85
N LYS A 157 8.05 1.59 15.71
CA LYS A 157 7.53 1.95 14.39
C LYS A 157 6.35 1.08 13.98
N ILE A 158 5.47 1.63 13.12
CA ILE A 158 4.26 0.95 12.61
C ILE A 158 4.14 1.01 11.08
N ASP A 159 5.12 1.53 10.38
CA ASP A 159 5.03 1.87 8.96
C ASP A 159 4.72 0.64 8.08
N LEU A 160 5.33 -0.53 8.36
CA LEU A 160 4.98 -1.78 7.68
C LEU A 160 3.54 -2.21 7.96
N ALA A 161 3.02 -2.00 9.18
CA ALA A 161 1.61 -2.31 9.49
C ALA A 161 0.65 -1.37 8.75
N VAL A 162 0.98 -0.08 8.66
CA VAL A 162 0.22 0.90 7.85
C VAL A 162 0.20 0.47 6.38
N CYS A 163 1.35 0.08 5.83
CA CYS A 163 1.44 -0.45 4.46
C CYS A 163 0.64 -1.74 4.27
N MET A 164 0.67 -2.66 5.22
CA MET A 164 -0.12 -3.90 5.19
C MET A 164 -1.62 -3.60 5.14
N ILE A 165 -2.11 -2.70 6.01
CA ILE A 165 -3.52 -2.27 6.01
C ILE A 165 -3.88 -1.67 4.65
N GLY A 166 -3.03 -0.78 4.12
CA GLY A 166 -3.20 -0.18 2.79
C GLY A 166 -3.21 -1.20 1.67
N ALA A 167 -2.29 -2.16 1.68
CA ALA A 167 -2.22 -3.24 0.68
C ALA A 167 -3.46 -4.14 0.70
N ARG A 168 -3.99 -4.48 1.90
CA ARG A 168 -5.25 -5.23 2.04
C ARG A 168 -6.46 -4.41 1.57
N MET A 169 -6.48 -3.11 1.88
CA MET A 169 -7.51 -2.20 1.37
C MET A 169 -7.50 -2.16 -0.17
N LEU A 170 -6.31 -1.97 -0.76
CA LEU A 170 -6.15 -1.92 -2.21
C LEU A 170 -6.53 -3.25 -2.87
N TYR A 171 -6.12 -4.38 -2.29
CA TYR A 171 -6.52 -5.71 -2.75
C TYR A 171 -8.05 -5.85 -2.87
N ARG A 172 -8.79 -5.48 -1.80
CA ARG A 172 -10.26 -5.52 -1.83
C ARG A 172 -10.84 -4.57 -2.87
N HIS A 173 -10.26 -3.37 -2.97
CA HIS A 173 -10.69 -2.39 -3.96
C HIS A 173 -10.52 -2.90 -5.40
N VAL A 174 -9.35 -3.48 -5.72
CA VAL A 174 -9.07 -4.07 -7.03
C VAL A 174 -10.00 -5.25 -7.31
N LYS A 175 -10.15 -6.20 -6.37
CA LYS A 175 -11.03 -7.38 -6.53
C LYS A 175 -12.48 -6.99 -6.85
N ASN A 176 -12.95 -5.87 -6.32
CA ASN A 176 -14.32 -5.38 -6.53
C ASN A 176 -14.43 -4.41 -7.72
N SER A 177 -13.34 -4.14 -8.44
CA SER A 177 -13.34 -3.22 -9.57
C SER A 177 -13.83 -3.89 -10.85
N LYS A 178 -14.44 -3.10 -11.73
CA LYS A 178 -14.83 -3.55 -13.07
C LYS A 178 -13.61 -3.95 -13.90
N GLU A 179 -12.53 -3.20 -13.80
CA GLU A 179 -11.29 -3.42 -14.54
C GLU A 179 -10.68 -4.80 -14.21
N TRP A 180 -10.74 -5.21 -12.95
CA TRP A 180 -10.30 -6.55 -12.55
C TRP A 180 -11.22 -7.62 -13.08
N ALA A 181 -12.53 -7.41 -13.00
CA ALA A 181 -13.51 -8.35 -13.54
C ALA A 181 -13.34 -8.54 -15.06
N ASP A 182 -13.13 -7.44 -15.79
CA ASP A 182 -12.90 -7.48 -17.24
C ASP A 182 -11.57 -8.19 -17.59
N LEU A 183 -10.50 -7.94 -16.80
CA LEU A 183 -9.19 -8.57 -16.99
C LEU A 183 -9.22 -10.09 -16.74
N THR A 184 -10.01 -10.53 -15.76
CA THR A 184 -10.07 -11.94 -15.33
C THR A 184 -11.25 -12.71 -15.91
N ALA A 185 -12.09 -12.07 -16.72
CA ALA A 185 -13.21 -12.71 -17.40
C ALA A 185 -12.70 -13.85 -18.29
N PRO A 186 -13.37 -15.02 -18.28
CA PRO A 186 -13.05 -16.09 -19.22
C PRO A 186 -13.12 -15.53 -20.65
N ARG A 187 -12.02 -15.65 -21.41
CA ARG A 187 -12.05 -15.34 -22.84
C ARG A 187 -13.00 -16.32 -23.49
N GLY A 188 -14.09 -15.80 -24.07
CA GLY A 188 -15.12 -16.63 -24.69
C GLY A 188 -14.51 -17.60 -25.68
N GLU A 189 -15.03 -18.84 -25.73
CA GLU A 189 -14.68 -19.83 -26.76
C GLU A 189 -14.95 -19.21 -28.13
N TRP A 190 -13.94 -19.27 -29.00
CA TRP A 190 -14.12 -18.87 -30.39
C TRP A 190 -15.12 -19.84 -31.01
N LYS A 191 -16.36 -19.38 -31.26
CA LYS A 191 -17.31 -20.14 -32.07
C LYS A 191 -16.83 -20.06 -33.51
N VAL A 192 -16.18 -21.11 -33.98
CA VAL A 192 -15.88 -21.29 -35.40
C VAL A 192 -17.17 -21.70 -36.08
N PHE A 193 -17.76 -20.80 -36.85
CA PHE A 193 -18.83 -21.17 -37.80
C PHE A 193 -18.16 -21.78 -39.04
N MET A 194 -18.33 -23.07 -39.24
CA MET A 194 -18.01 -23.75 -40.49
C MET A 194 -19.21 -23.70 -41.37
#